data_d83d75ca3fd5b46470100c40c8893320
#
_entry.id   d83d75ca3fd5b46470100c40c8893320
#
_cell.length_a   1.000
_cell.length_b   1.000
_cell.length_c   1.000
_cell.angle_alpha   90.00
_cell.angle_beta   90.00
_cell.angle_gamma   90.00
#
_symmetry.space_group_name_H-M   'P 1'
#
loop_
_entity.id
_entity.type
_entity.pdbx_description
1 polymer ?
#
loop_
_entity_poly.entity_id
_entity_poly.type
_entity_poly.pdbx_seq_one_letter_code
_entity_poly.pdbx_strand_id
1 'polypeptide(L)'
;VEWTYQGLPFEEIPEGVLGFVYCITNTLTGRKYIGKKGTTSAAYKTVKGKRKKLRKESNWKEYYGSCEELLKDIETLGKEHFSREVSRICFSKGETSFWEAKLQFEADVLYHPESYYNSYIGCRIHRKHLKI
;
A
#
# COMPACT_ATOMS: atom_id res chain seq x y z
N VAL A 1 -9.96 -4.38 -10.58
CA VAL A 1 -10.28 -2.97 -10.66
C VAL A 1 -9.00 -2.13 -10.62
N GLU A 2 -8.91 -1.15 -11.46
CA GLU A 2 -7.73 -0.30 -11.58
C GLU A 2 -7.50 0.55 -10.33
N TRP A 3 -6.23 0.90 -10.11
CA TRP A 3 -5.89 1.88 -9.10
C TRP A 3 -6.36 3.27 -9.50
N THR A 4 -6.83 4.06 -8.53
CA THR A 4 -7.16 5.47 -8.74
C THR A 4 -6.39 6.34 -7.75
N TYR A 5 -6.18 7.59 -8.13
CA TYR A 5 -5.60 8.62 -7.27
C TYR A 5 -6.31 9.94 -7.53
N GLN A 6 -6.90 10.51 -6.50
CA GLN A 6 -7.71 11.74 -6.60
C GLN A 6 -8.81 11.63 -7.68
N GLY A 7 -9.42 10.45 -7.77
CA GLY A 7 -10.50 10.20 -8.72
C GLY A 7 -10.08 9.89 -10.14
N LEU A 8 -8.78 9.92 -10.45
CA LEU A 8 -8.25 9.64 -11.78
C LEU A 8 -7.51 8.30 -11.82
N PRO A 9 -7.44 7.65 -12.98
CA PRO A 9 -6.65 6.42 -13.10
C PRO A 9 -5.20 6.63 -12.69
N PHE A 10 -4.65 5.68 -11.92
CA PHE A 10 -3.26 5.70 -11.49
C PHE A 10 -2.55 4.51 -12.14
N GLU A 11 -1.98 4.75 -13.31
CA GLU A 11 -1.42 3.69 -14.15
C GLU A 11 0.10 3.64 -14.16
N GLU A 12 0.74 4.74 -13.78
CA GLU A 12 2.20 4.85 -13.74
C GLU A 12 2.65 5.51 -12.46
N ILE A 13 3.84 5.13 -11.99
CA ILE A 13 4.43 5.72 -10.80
C ILE A 13 5.10 7.05 -11.18
N PRO A 14 4.69 8.17 -10.57
CA PRO A 14 5.35 9.45 -10.81
C PRO A 14 6.83 9.38 -10.42
N GLU A 15 7.64 10.19 -11.09
CA GLU A 15 9.08 10.23 -10.83
C GLU A 15 9.36 10.55 -9.36
N GLY A 16 10.28 9.80 -8.76
CA GLY A 16 10.70 9.98 -7.37
C GLY A 16 9.79 9.33 -6.33
N VAL A 17 8.63 8.83 -6.71
CA VAL A 17 7.71 8.18 -5.78
C VAL A 17 8.22 6.77 -5.45
N LEU A 18 8.52 6.51 -4.18
CA LEU A 18 9.04 5.22 -3.71
C LEU A 18 7.98 4.34 -3.06
N GLY A 19 6.86 4.90 -2.69
CA GLY A 19 5.76 4.14 -2.09
C GLY A 19 4.47 4.93 -2.08
N PHE A 20 3.39 4.28 -1.71
CA PHE A 20 2.10 4.94 -1.51
C PHE A 20 1.30 4.24 -0.42
N VAL A 21 0.44 5.02 0.20
CA VAL A 21 -0.56 4.52 1.13
C VAL A 21 -1.88 4.41 0.37
N TYR A 22 -2.59 3.33 0.58
CA TYR A 22 -3.81 3.03 -0.18
C TYR A 22 -4.96 2.65 0.72
N CYS A 23 -6.15 2.72 0.17
CA CYS A 23 -7.36 2.21 0.77
C CYS A 23 -8.05 1.27 -0.23
N ILE A 24 -8.29 0.03 0.19
CA ILE A 24 -9.08 -0.93 -0.58
C ILE A 24 -10.45 -1.01 0.08
N THR A 25 -11.49 -0.87 -0.71
CA THR A 25 -12.86 -0.88 -0.22
C THR A 25 -13.65 -2.04 -0.83
N ASN A 26 -14.24 -2.86 0.03
CA ASN A 26 -15.25 -3.83 -0.37
C ASN A 26 -16.54 -3.06 -0.62
N THR A 27 -16.92 -2.87 -1.88
CA THR A 27 -18.07 -2.05 -2.24
C THR A 27 -19.41 -2.67 -1.87
N LEU A 28 -19.42 -3.98 -1.60
CA LEU A 28 -20.64 -4.67 -1.16
C LEU A 28 -20.96 -4.42 0.30
N THR A 29 -19.95 -4.30 1.15
CA THR A 29 -20.09 -4.14 2.60
C THR A 29 -19.70 -2.77 3.11
N GLY A 30 -18.90 -2.03 2.35
CA GLY A 30 -18.29 -0.78 2.78
C GLY A 30 -17.03 -0.96 3.63
N ARG A 31 -16.65 -2.20 3.94
CA ARG A 31 -15.48 -2.50 4.76
C ARG A 31 -14.18 -2.16 4.02
N LYS A 32 -13.21 -1.58 4.72
CA LYS A 32 -11.99 -1.03 4.13
C LYS A 32 -10.71 -1.59 4.73
N TYR A 33 -9.64 -1.46 3.99
CA TYR A 33 -8.31 -1.78 4.46
C TYR A 33 -7.35 -0.67 4.06
N ILE A 34 -6.64 -0.10 5.03
CA ILE A 34 -5.60 0.91 4.81
C ILE A 34 -4.24 0.23 4.92
N GLY A 35 -3.44 0.32 3.87
CA GLY A 35 -2.12 -0.29 3.82
C GLY A 35 -1.13 0.55 3.06
N LYS A 36 0.08 0.02 2.92
CA LYS A 36 1.14 0.66 2.14
C LYS A 36 1.71 -0.31 1.12
N LYS A 37 2.29 0.25 0.06
CA LYS A 37 2.98 -0.53 -0.96
C LYS A 37 4.20 0.23 -1.46
N GLY A 38 5.34 -0.46 -1.52
CA GLY A 38 6.53 0.06 -2.20
C GLY A 38 6.36 -0.04 -3.71
N THR A 39 6.85 0.97 -4.41
CA THR A 39 6.78 1.00 -5.88
C THR A 39 7.89 0.18 -6.54
N THR A 40 8.97 -0.11 -5.79
CA THR A 40 10.08 -0.92 -6.25
C THR A 40 10.39 -2.04 -5.27
N SER A 41 11.03 -3.09 -5.76
CA SER A 41 11.52 -4.19 -4.95
C SER A 41 12.99 -4.44 -5.25
N ALA A 42 13.68 -5.10 -4.31
CA ALA A 42 15.09 -5.46 -4.52
C ALA A 42 15.21 -6.58 -5.56
N ALA A 43 16.20 -6.45 -6.42
CA ALA A 43 16.62 -7.49 -7.35
C ALA A 43 18.14 -7.59 -7.30
N TYR A 44 18.71 -8.69 -7.76
CA TYR A 44 20.15 -8.90 -7.75
C TYR A 44 20.62 -9.29 -9.13
N LYS A 45 21.76 -8.77 -9.52
CA LYS A 45 22.42 -9.07 -10.81
C LYS A 45 23.90 -9.33 -10.56
N THR A 46 24.42 -10.36 -11.22
CA THR A 46 25.87 -10.62 -11.18
C THR A 46 26.55 -9.82 -12.29
N VAL A 47 27.48 -8.96 -11.91
CA VAL A 47 28.28 -8.17 -12.83
C VAL A 47 29.73 -8.38 -12.49
N LYS A 48 30.53 -8.88 -13.46
CA LYS A 48 31.95 -9.18 -13.27
C LYS A 48 32.24 -10.08 -12.06
N GLY A 49 31.41 -11.12 -11.87
CA GLY A 49 31.52 -12.05 -10.75
C GLY A 49 31.06 -11.53 -9.41
N LYS A 50 30.57 -10.31 -9.33
CA LYS A 50 30.05 -9.72 -8.08
C LYS A 50 28.55 -9.57 -8.16
N ARG A 51 27.88 -9.93 -7.05
CA ARG A 51 26.43 -9.76 -6.90
C ARG A 51 26.13 -8.30 -6.56
N LYS A 52 25.35 -7.63 -7.39
CA LYS A 52 24.91 -6.25 -7.15
C LYS A 52 23.41 -6.19 -6.90
N LYS A 53 23.03 -5.39 -5.92
CA LYS A 53 21.61 -5.11 -5.63
C LYS A 53 21.09 -4.06 -6.60
N LEU A 54 19.98 -4.37 -7.25
CA LEU A 54 19.28 -3.47 -8.16
C LEU A 54 17.86 -3.22 -7.63
N ARG A 55 17.24 -2.15 -8.10
CA ARG A 55 15.83 -1.87 -7.88
C ARG A 55 15.05 -2.15 -9.15
N LYS A 56 13.92 -2.80 -9.03
CA LYS A 56 12.99 -3.04 -10.13
C LYS A 56 11.59 -2.64 -9.69
N GLU A 57 10.70 -2.42 -10.64
CA GLU A 57 9.30 -2.16 -10.35
C GLU A 57 8.71 -3.32 -9.54
N SER A 58 7.94 -3.00 -8.48
CA SER A 58 7.27 -4.01 -7.68
C SER A 58 5.99 -4.50 -8.38
N ASN A 59 5.30 -5.46 -7.78
CA ASN A 59 4.02 -5.97 -8.29
C ASN A 59 2.82 -5.09 -7.90
N TRP A 60 3.04 -3.79 -7.74
CA TRP A 60 1.99 -2.88 -7.23
C TRP A 60 0.72 -2.87 -8.08
N LYS A 61 0.84 -3.07 -9.40
CA LYS A 61 -0.34 -3.03 -10.29
C LYS A 61 -1.36 -4.13 -9.97
N GLU A 62 -0.88 -5.31 -9.61
CA GLU A 62 -1.72 -6.46 -9.28
C GLU A 62 -2.00 -6.62 -7.79
N TYR A 63 -1.45 -5.74 -6.97
CA TYR A 63 -1.46 -5.88 -5.52
C TYR A 63 -2.80 -5.52 -4.89
N TYR A 64 -3.32 -6.40 -4.04
CA TYR A 64 -4.57 -6.21 -3.29
C TYR A 64 -4.36 -6.28 -1.78
N GLY A 65 -3.18 -5.98 -1.30
CA GLY A 65 -2.86 -6.01 0.12
C GLY A 65 -2.30 -7.35 0.59
N SER A 66 -1.97 -7.41 1.87
CA SER A 66 -1.41 -8.60 2.51
C SER A 66 -2.28 -9.15 3.64
N CYS A 67 -3.45 -8.58 3.86
CA CYS A 67 -4.39 -9.03 4.88
C CYS A 67 -5.13 -10.28 4.44
N GLU A 68 -4.99 -11.37 5.18
CA GLU A 68 -5.60 -12.65 4.83
C GLU A 68 -7.13 -12.56 4.70
N GLU A 69 -7.78 -11.88 5.63
CA GLU A 69 -9.24 -11.75 5.63
C GLU A 69 -9.73 -10.98 4.40
N LEU A 70 -9.02 -9.91 4.04
CA LEU A 70 -9.32 -9.14 2.84
C LEU A 70 -9.14 -9.99 1.58
N LEU A 71 -8.02 -10.70 1.46
CA LEU A 71 -7.73 -11.53 0.30
C LEU A 71 -8.73 -12.66 0.14
N LYS A 72 -9.21 -13.22 1.26
CA LYS A 72 -10.23 -14.26 1.26
C LYS A 72 -11.57 -13.73 0.74
N ASP A 73 -11.96 -12.54 1.15
CA ASP A 73 -13.17 -11.89 0.65
C ASP A 73 -13.05 -11.57 -0.84
N ILE A 74 -11.88 -11.13 -1.30
CA ILE A 74 -11.63 -10.87 -2.73
C ILE A 74 -11.79 -12.16 -3.54
N GLU A 75 -11.25 -13.26 -3.05
CA GLU A 75 -11.36 -14.56 -3.72
C GLU A 75 -12.82 -15.03 -3.78
N THR A 76 -13.57 -14.85 -2.69
CA THR A 76 -14.96 -15.29 -2.57
C THR A 76 -15.92 -14.42 -3.37
N LEU A 77 -15.75 -13.11 -3.33
CA LEU A 77 -16.70 -12.15 -3.90
C LEU A 77 -16.33 -11.67 -5.30
N GLY A 78 -15.04 -11.72 -5.66
CA GLY A 78 -14.52 -11.26 -6.93
C GLY A 78 -13.89 -9.87 -6.85
N LYS A 79 -12.82 -9.68 -7.62
CA LYS A 79 -12.04 -8.42 -7.65
C LYS A 79 -12.87 -7.21 -8.07
N GLU A 80 -13.89 -7.41 -8.88
CA GLU A 80 -14.77 -6.34 -9.39
C GLU A 80 -15.53 -5.61 -8.27
N HIS A 81 -15.60 -6.20 -7.07
CA HIS A 81 -16.28 -5.60 -5.92
C HIS A 81 -15.34 -4.87 -4.98
N PHE A 82 -14.06 -4.75 -5.34
CA PHE A 82 -13.05 -4.11 -4.49
C PHE A 82 -12.38 -2.96 -5.22
N SER A 83 -12.63 -1.74 -4.76
CA SER A 83 -11.96 -0.56 -5.31
C SER A 83 -10.59 -0.39 -4.65
N ARG A 84 -9.62 0.11 -5.41
CA ARG A 84 -8.28 0.41 -4.91
C ARG A 84 -7.96 1.86 -5.16
N GLU A 85 -7.77 2.62 -4.10
CA GLU A 85 -7.47 4.04 -4.18
C GLU A 85 -6.14 4.35 -3.50
N VAL A 86 -5.31 5.12 -4.20
CA VAL A 86 -4.10 5.67 -3.61
C VAL A 86 -4.51 6.89 -2.78
N SER A 87 -4.23 6.84 -1.49
CA SER A 87 -4.54 7.93 -0.57
C SER A 87 -3.43 8.96 -0.52
N ARG A 88 -2.17 8.50 -0.62
CA ARG A 88 -1.02 9.38 -0.56
C ARG A 88 0.19 8.77 -1.25
N ILE A 89 0.83 9.54 -2.12
CA ILE A 89 2.12 9.16 -2.70
C ILE A 89 3.25 9.62 -1.79
N CYS A 90 4.30 8.82 -1.68
CA CYS A 90 5.41 9.06 -0.77
C CYS A 90 6.75 8.90 -1.48
N PHE A 91 7.75 9.65 -1.00
CA PHE A 91 9.05 9.75 -1.66
C PHE A 91 10.17 9.03 -0.90
N SER A 92 9.84 8.33 0.17
CA SER A 92 10.76 7.47 0.91
C SER A 92 9.99 6.35 1.61
N LYS A 93 10.71 5.30 2.03
CA LYS A 93 10.11 4.21 2.81
C LYS A 93 9.62 4.70 4.17
N GLY A 94 10.41 5.58 4.83
CA GLY A 94 10.03 6.13 6.12
C GLY A 94 8.77 6.98 6.05
N GLU A 95 8.67 7.83 5.02
CA GLU A 95 7.47 8.63 4.78
C GLU A 95 6.24 7.75 4.53
N THR A 96 6.41 6.69 3.74
CA THR A 96 5.33 5.75 3.46
C THR A 96 4.81 5.09 4.75
N SER A 97 5.72 4.64 5.62
CA SER A 97 5.37 4.03 6.91
C SER A 97 4.70 5.03 7.85
N PHE A 98 5.19 6.26 7.87
CA PHE A 98 4.60 7.33 8.69
C PHE A 98 3.14 7.59 8.29
N TRP A 99 2.89 7.78 7.00
CA TRP A 99 1.55 8.10 6.53
C TRP A 99 0.58 6.91 6.64
N GLU A 100 1.07 5.68 6.46
CA GLU A 100 0.24 4.51 6.70
C GLU A 100 -0.28 4.50 8.14
N ALA A 101 0.64 4.61 9.11
CA ALA A 101 0.28 4.59 10.53
C ALA A 101 -0.62 5.77 10.88
N LYS A 102 -0.29 6.96 10.39
CA LYS A 102 -1.07 8.16 10.66
C LYS A 102 -2.51 8.03 10.17
N LEU A 103 -2.70 7.58 8.94
CA LEU A 103 -4.05 7.42 8.38
C LEU A 103 -4.83 6.31 9.08
N GLN A 104 -4.16 5.22 9.49
CA GLN A 104 -4.78 4.16 10.27
C GLN A 104 -5.25 4.65 11.64
N PHE A 105 -4.45 5.46 12.33
CA PHE A 105 -4.84 6.05 13.61
C PHE A 105 -5.95 7.09 13.44
N GLU A 106 -5.88 7.95 12.45
CA GLU A 106 -6.91 8.94 12.20
C GLU A 106 -8.27 8.31 11.91
N ALA A 107 -8.28 7.16 11.25
CA ALA A 107 -9.51 6.42 10.95
C ALA A 107 -9.96 5.52 12.09
N ASP A 108 -9.18 5.39 13.17
CA ASP A 108 -9.46 4.51 14.30
C ASP A 108 -9.76 3.07 13.88
N VAL A 109 -8.96 2.55 12.94
CA VAL A 109 -9.23 1.26 12.31
C VAL A 109 -9.37 0.11 13.31
N LEU A 110 -8.63 0.14 14.43
CA LEU A 110 -8.66 -0.93 15.43
C LEU A 110 -9.92 -0.91 16.30
N TYR A 111 -10.60 0.24 16.37
CA TYR A 111 -11.84 0.36 17.13
C TYR A 111 -13.07 0.00 16.31
N HIS A 112 -12.92 -0.21 15.00
CA HIS A 112 -14.04 -0.45 14.09
C HIS A 112 -13.82 -1.69 13.23
N PRO A 113 -13.75 -2.89 13.83
CA PRO A 113 -13.51 -4.12 13.06
C PRO A 113 -14.63 -4.44 12.06
N GLU A 114 -15.82 -3.91 12.27
CA GLU A 114 -16.93 -4.04 11.32
C GLU A 114 -16.73 -3.19 10.07
N SER A 115 -15.93 -2.12 10.16
CA SER A 115 -15.68 -1.18 9.07
C SER A 115 -14.30 -1.32 8.43
N TYR A 116 -13.38 -1.98 9.12
CA TYR A 116 -11.99 -2.12 8.66
C TYR A 116 -11.48 -3.54 8.82
N TYR A 117 -10.75 -4.01 7.82
CA TYR A 117 -10.04 -5.29 7.88
C TYR A 117 -8.78 -5.23 8.74
N ASN A 118 -8.28 -4.03 9.02
CA ASN A 118 -7.04 -3.83 9.78
C ASN A 118 -7.17 -4.37 11.22
N SER A 119 -6.27 -5.25 11.62
CA SER A 119 -6.26 -5.85 12.96
C SER A 119 -5.09 -5.39 13.84
N TYR A 120 -4.13 -4.70 13.28
CA TYR A 120 -3.02 -4.13 14.02
C TYR A 120 -2.44 -2.92 13.28
N ILE A 121 -1.71 -2.09 14.02
CA ILE A 121 -0.93 -0.99 13.46
C ILE A 121 0.50 -1.19 13.89
N GLY A 122 1.40 -1.46 12.93
CA GLY A 122 2.79 -1.68 13.19
C GLY A 122 3.63 -0.63 12.48
N CYS A 123 4.35 0.19 13.26
CA CYS A 123 5.17 1.23 12.66
C CYS A 123 6.38 1.53 13.54
N ARG A 124 7.55 1.58 12.91
CA ARG A 124 8.77 2.04 13.56
C ARG A 124 9.34 3.18 12.74
N ILE A 125 9.17 4.41 13.25
CA ILE A 125 9.59 5.61 12.54
C ILE A 125 10.54 6.42 13.42
N HIS A 126 11.62 6.90 12.82
CA HIS A 126 12.55 7.81 13.43
C HIS A 126 12.46 9.16 12.72
N ARG A 127 12.67 10.24 13.46
CA ARG A 127 12.66 11.61 12.93
C ARG A 127 13.51 11.78 11.68
N LYS A 128 14.63 11.06 11.58
CA LYS A 128 15.52 11.09 10.41
C LYS A 128 14.89 10.56 9.12
N HIS A 129 13.78 9.80 9.23
CA HIS A 129 13.06 9.28 8.07
C HIS A 129 12.18 10.35 7.42
N LEU A 130 11.98 11.45 8.11
CA LEU A 130 11.14 12.56 7.66
C LEU A 130 12.00 13.77 7.36
N LYS A 131 11.62 14.53 6.35
CA LYS A 131 12.29 15.79 6.02
C LYS A 131 11.62 16.92 6.79
N ILE A 132 12.13 17.17 7.97
CA ILE A 132 11.61 18.23 8.86
C ILE A 132 12.70 19.21 9.25
#